data_93adb60808f6330166c5fe44ca2dac7f
#
_entry.id   93adb60808f6330166c5fe44ca2dac7f
#
_cell.length_a   1.000
_cell.length_b   1.000
_cell.length_c   1.000
_cell.angle_alpha   90.00
_cell.angle_beta   90.00
_cell.angle_gamma   90.00
#
_symmetry.space_group_name_H-M   'P 1'
#
loop_
_entity.id
_entity.type
_entity.pdbx_description
1 polymer ?
#
loop_
_entity_poly.entity_id
_entity_poly.type
_entity_poly.pdbx_seq_one_letter_code
_entity_poly.pdbx_strand_id
1 'polypeptide(L)'
;PYVEAEAPLGVHSKFSHEKESASAGYYQVFLDDYGINVELTATERCGIQRYTFPEAKSAIILNLKKAMNWDATQDSYVEVVDSMTIRGYRFSDGWARKQKVFFQTRFSVPFENVQMDTTPILKDNVPMGTAYIARFDFSTKKDEQIIVSTAISGVSMEGAAKNLQAEVPENDFEKYRLLAKETWNKELSKIKVESEDKDDKTVFYTALYHSMLAPTIYSDVDGQYYGPDQKVHQAENWTNYSTFSLWDTFRASHPLFTYTQPERTNDMIKSFLAFYEQNGRLPVWNFYGSETDMMIGYHAVPVIVDAYLKGIGDFDAEKALEACVATANIDEYRGIGFYKQKGYIPYNVTDEYNSENWSLSRTLEYAFDDFCIAEMATKMGRKDIADTFYARSQNYRNVYNPATSFMQPKDDKGNFIKDFHAEEYTPHICESNAWHYFWSVQHDVDGLISLVGGKERFSEKLDSMFTYHPTDEHELPIFSTGMIGQ
;
A
#
# COMPACT_ATOMS: atom_id res chain seq x y z
N PRO A 1 -8.66 4.71 -16.38
CA PRO A 1 -8.81 6.14 -16.40
C PRO A 1 -10.25 6.53 -16.30
N TYR A 2 -10.57 7.29 -15.27
CA TYR A 2 -11.91 7.81 -15.04
C TYR A 2 -12.11 8.99 -15.99
N VAL A 3 -12.94 8.82 -17.01
CA VAL A 3 -13.32 9.91 -17.91
C VAL A 3 -14.55 10.59 -17.29
N GLU A 4 -14.35 11.64 -16.51
CA GLU A 4 -15.44 12.57 -16.25
C GLU A 4 -15.73 13.36 -17.54
N ALA A 5 -16.98 13.40 -17.95
CA ALA A 5 -17.44 14.00 -19.20
C ALA A 5 -17.19 15.53 -19.34
N GLU A 6 -16.68 16.19 -18.30
CA GLU A 6 -16.34 17.61 -18.31
C GLU A 6 -14.96 17.81 -17.66
N ALA A 7 -13.90 17.64 -18.44
CA ALA A 7 -12.59 18.13 -18.01
C ALA A 7 -12.60 19.67 -18.05
N PRO A 8 -12.41 20.37 -16.92
CA PRO A 8 -12.18 21.80 -16.98
C PRO A 8 -10.94 22.05 -17.85
N LEU A 9 -11.04 22.97 -18.81
CA LEU A 9 -10.03 23.37 -19.77
C LEU A 9 -9.77 22.41 -20.94
N GLY A 10 -10.61 21.38 -21.19
CA GLY A 10 -10.44 20.49 -22.34
C GLY A 10 -9.09 19.74 -22.39
N VAL A 11 -8.59 19.33 -21.24
CA VAL A 11 -7.27 18.70 -21.09
C VAL A 11 -7.35 17.16 -21.09
N HIS A 12 -8.08 16.60 -22.00
CA HIS A 12 -8.10 15.15 -22.27
C HIS A 12 -7.80 14.91 -23.75
N SER A 13 -7.31 13.73 -24.07
CA SER A 13 -7.09 13.31 -25.44
C SER A 13 -7.49 11.86 -25.63
N LYS A 14 -7.94 11.54 -26.83
CA LYS A 14 -8.04 10.16 -27.28
C LYS A 14 -6.67 9.58 -27.47
N PHE A 15 -6.54 8.28 -27.26
CA PHE A 15 -5.36 7.49 -27.59
C PHE A 15 -5.79 6.07 -28.00
N SER A 16 -4.86 5.31 -28.58
CA SER A 16 -5.10 3.90 -28.90
C SER A 16 -3.96 3.03 -28.40
N HIS A 17 -4.26 1.78 -28.03
CA HIS A 17 -3.25 0.80 -27.59
C HIS A 17 -2.23 0.46 -28.69
N GLU A 18 -2.54 0.69 -29.98
CA GLU A 18 -1.59 0.55 -31.08
C GLU A 18 -0.46 1.60 -31.05
N LYS A 19 -0.71 2.73 -30.39
CA LYS A 19 0.23 3.85 -30.22
C LYS A 19 0.69 4.03 -28.77
N GLU A 20 0.58 2.97 -28.00
CA GLU A 20 0.98 2.91 -26.61
C GLU A 20 2.03 1.81 -26.43
N SER A 21 3.00 2.05 -25.58
CA SER A 21 3.96 1.02 -25.17
C SER A 21 4.38 1.20 -23.71
N ALA A 22 4.58 0.06 -23.03
CA ALA A 22 5.02 0.02 -21.65
C ALA A 22 6.11 -1.03 -21.43
N SER A 23 7.07 -0.71 -20.59
CA SER A 23 8.02 -1.66 -20.02
C SER A 23 8.44 -1.18 -18.63
N ALA A 24 9.07 -2.05 -17.84
CA ALA A 24 9.55 -1.63 -16.54
C ALA A 24 10.46 -0.38 -16.65
N GLY A 25 10.05 0.71 -15.96
CA GLY A 25 10.75 2.00 -15.98
C GLY A 25 10.48 2.90 -17.17
N TYR A 26 9.56 2.53 -18.08
CA TYR A 26 9.25 3.36 -19.25
C TYR A 26 7.80 3.18 -19.71
N TYR A 27 7.17 4.29 -20.07
CA TYR A 27 5.85 4.34 -20.69
C TYR A 27 5.82 5.36 -21.82
N GLN A 28 5.10 5.06 -22.90
CA GLN A 28 4.88 5.97 -24.02
C GLN A 28 3.44 5.89 -24.49
N VAL A 29 2.86 7.05 -24.86
CA VAL A 29 1.54 7.15 -25.47
C VAL A 29 1.49 8.33 -26.46
N PHE A 30 0.76 8.17 -27.56
CA PHE A 30 0.48 9.25 -28.51
C PHE A 30 -0.92 9.82 -28.26
N LEU A 31 -0.99 11.13 -28.05
CA LEU A 31 -2.24 11.85 -27.82
C LEU A 31 -2.82 12.31 -29.16
N ASP A 32 -3.83 11.60 -29.65
CA ASP A 32 -4.36 11.74 -31.02
C ASP A 32 -4.96 13.13 -31.28
N ASP A 33 -5.67 13.73 -30.30
CA ASP A 33 -6.35 15.02 -30.51
C ASP A 33 -5.37 16.20 -30.65
N TYR A 34 -4.15 16.05 -30.14
CA TYR A 34 -3.14 17.11 -30.12
C TYR A 34 -1.90 16.78 -30.94
N GLY A 35 -1.74 15.55 -31.42
CA GLY A 35 -0.55 15.12 -32.13
C GLY A 35 0.72 15.16 -31.28
N ILE A 36 0.61 14.87 -29.99
CA ILE A 36 1.70 14.93 -29.02
C ILE A 36 2.12 13.52 -28.63
N ASN A 37 3.42 13.21 -28.79
CA ASN A 37 3.99 12.00 -28.20
C ASN A 37 4.45 12.29 -26.77
N VAL A 38 4.02 11.44 -25.81
CA VAL A 38 4.37 11.54 -24.39
C VAL A 38 5.16 10.32 -23.98
N GLU A 39 6.30 10.54 -23.35
CA GLU A 39 7.16 9.49 -22.82
C GLU A 39 7.46 9.77 -21.35
N LEU A 40 7.39 8.73 -20.54
CA LEU A 40 7.56 8.82 -19.09
C LEU A 40 8.64 7.85 -18.62
N THR A 41 9.47 8.32 -17.70
CA THR A 41 10.39 7.50 -16.91
C THR A 41 10.52 8.09 -15.51
N ALA A 42 11.20 7.40 -14.60
CA ALA A 42 11.34 7.87 -13.22
C ALA A 42 12.67 7.43 -12.60
N THR A 43 13.09 8.17 -11.59
CA THR A 43 14.03 7.75 -10.57
C THR A 43 13.25 7.41 -9.29
N GLU A 44 13.91 7.29 -8.14
CA GLU A 44 13.26 6.93 -6.88
C GLU A 44 12.28 8.01 -6.39
N ARG A 45 12.59 9.30 -6.61
CA ARG A 45 11.80 10.45 -6.12
C ARG A 45 11.38 11.42 -7.21
N CYS A 46 11.82 11.19 -8.46
CA CYS A 46 11.56 12.11 -9.56
C CYS A 46 10.85 11.41 -10.73
N GLY A 47 9.78 12.04 -11.22
CA GLY A 47 9.17 11.71 -12.50
C GLY A 47 9.76 12.57 -13.62
N ILE A 48 10.10 11.95 -14.75
CA ILE A 48 10.69 12.63 -15.90
C ILE A 48 9.80 12.36 -17.11
N GLN A 49 9.31 13.42 -17.71
CA GLN A 49 8.38 13.39 -18.83
C GLN A 49 9.03 14.06 -20.04
N ARG A 50 8.90 13.46 -21.22
CA ARG A 50 9.29 14.05 -22.50
C ARG A 50 8.07 14.17 -23.38
N TYR A 51 7.78 15.40 -23.79
CA TYR A 51 6.71 15.72 -24.71
C TYR A 51 7.31 16.10 -26.05
N THR A 52 6.92 15.42 -27.14
CA THR A 52 7.25 15.81 -28.51
C THR A 52 6.05 16.48 -29.12
N PHE A 53 6.18 17.78 -29.41
CA PHE A 53 5.10 18.63 -29.87
C PHE A 53 5.08 18.81 -31.39
N PRO A 54 3.91 19.07 -32.02
CA PRO A 54 3.83 19.63 -33.34
C PRO A 54 4.26 21.11 -33.32
N GLU A 55 4.36 21.74 -34.51
CA GLU A 55 4.47 23.20 -34.59
C GLU A 55 3.15 23.86 -34.19
N ALA A 56 3.11 24.46 -33.01
CA ALA A 56 1.90 25.03 -32.44
C ALA A 56 2.17 26.04 -31.30
N LYS A 57 1.11 26.71 -30.87
CA LYS A 57 1.04 27.27 -29.50
C LYS A 57 0.67 26.13 -28.56
N SER A 58 1.63 25.68 -27.79
CA SER A 58 1.53 24.51 -26.91
C SER A 58 1.45 24.92 -25.45
N ALA A 59 0.91 24.05 -24.60
CA ALA A 59 0.86 24.28 -23.15
C ALA A 59 1.07 23.01 -22.37
N ILE A 60 1.66 23.16 -21.18
CA ILE A 60 1.72 22.14 -20.13
C ILE A 60 0.89 22.63 -18.95
N ILE A 61 0.04 21.76 -18.39
CA ILE A 61 -0.91 22.11 -17.32
C ILE A 61 -0.58 21.33 -16.08
N LEU A 62 -0.39 22.03 -14.97
CA LEU A 62 -0.32 21.47 -13.62
C LEU A 62 -1.68 21.66 -12.94
N ASN A 63 -2.38 20.58 -12.67
CA ASN A 63 -3.67 20.60 -11.99
C ASN A 63 -3.56 20.04 -10.58
N LEU A 64 -3.55 20.90 -9.57
CA LEU A 64 -3.50 20.52 -8.15
C LEU A 64 -4.90 20.46 -7.51
N LYS A 65 -5.97 20.78 -8.28
CA LYS A 65 -7.35 20.75 -7.80
C LYS A 65 -7.94 19.34 -7.82
N LYS A 66 -7.62 18.56 -8.85
CA LYS A 66 -8.16 17.20 -9.03
C LYS A 66 -7.23 16.13 -8.51
N ALA A 67 -7.82 15.06 -8.00
CA ALA A 67 -7.16 13.81 -7.70
C ALA A 67 -7.77 12.66 -8.52
N MET A 68 -7.06 11.54 -8.62
CA MET A 68 -7.53 10.37 -9.36
C MET A 68 -8.42 9.44 -8.53
N ASN A 69 -8.70 9.77 -7.28
CA ASN A 69 -9.43 8.95 -6.34
C ASN A 69 -10.34 9.84 -5.49
N TRP A 70 -10.96 9.31 -4.43
CA TRP A 70 -11.73 10.08 -3.44
C TRP A 70 -10.89 11.03 -2.57
N ASP A 71 -9.61 11.15 -2.84
CA ASP A 71 -8.72 12.14 -2.24
C ASP A 71 -9.19 13.56 -2.65
N ALA A 72 -9.31 14.45 -1.68
CA ALA A 72 -9.74 15.83 -1.87
C ALA A 72 -8.63 16.81 -1.49
N THR A 73 -8.32 17.73 -2.40
CA THR A 73 -7.39 18.83 -2.12
C THR A 73 -7.91 19.70 -0.98
N GLN A 74 -7.09 19.90 0.04
CA GLN A 74 -7.36 20.77 1.18
C GLN A 74 -6.71 22.14 1.03
N ASP A 75 -5.50 22.16 0.46
CA ASP A 75 -4.76 23.38 0.12
C ASP A 75 -3.71 23.06 -0.93
N SER A 76 -3.37 24.03 -1.76
CA SER A 76 -2.27 23.91 -2.69
C SER A 76 -1.65 25.28 -3.00
N TYR A 77 -0.42 25.24 -3.49
CA TYR A 77 0.34 26.43 -3.81
C TYR A 77 1.29 26.16 -4.98
N VAL A 78 1.45 27.17 -5.82
CA VAL A 78 2.42 27.16 -6.93
C VAL A 78 3.13 28.50 -6.96
N GLU A 79 4.45 28.47 -6.99
CA GLU A 79 5.25 29.67 -7.28
C GLU A 79 6.20 29.45 -8.46
N VAL A 80 6.43 30.47 -9.22
CA VAL A 80 7.42 30.54 -10.30
C VAL A 80 8.73 30.99 -9.70
N VAL A 81 9.73 30.13 -9.73
CA VAL A 81 11.09 30.43 -9.25
C VAL A 81 11.87 31.21 -10.32
N ASP A 82 11.81 30.72 -11.55
CA ASP A 82 12.38 31.35 -12.75
C ASP A 82 11.62 30.89 -14.01
N SER A 83 12.09 31.27 -15.21
CA SER A 83 11.40 30.92 -16.45
C SER A 83 11.38 29.43 -16.83
N MET A 84 12.07 28.58 -16.07
CA MET A 84 12.12 27.12 -16.27
C MET A 84 11.82 26.33 -15.01
N THR A 85 11.61 26.97 -13.86
CA THR A 85 11.47 26.30 -12.59
C THR A 85 10.26 26.78 -11.82
N ILE A 86 9.46 25.84 -11.37
CA ILE A 86 8.34 26.08 -10.45
C ILE A 86 8.48 25.17 -9.23
N ARG A 87 7.89 25.56 -8.11
CA ARG A 87 7.75 24.72 -6.92
C ARG A 87 6.42 24.99 -6.22
N GLY A 88 6.05 24.11 -5.33
CA GLY A 88 4.79 24.25 -4.62
C GLY A 88 4.47 23.05 -3.76
N TYR A 89 3.20 22.97 -3.38
CA TYR A 89 2.66 21.86 -2.62
C TYR A 89 1.21 21.59 -2.94
N ARG A 90 0.77 20.36 -2.63
CA ARG A 90 -0.61 19.94 -2.55
C ARG A 90 -0.83 19.17 -1.26
N PHE A 91 -1.72 19.69 -0.41
CA PHE A 91 -2.21 19.00 0.78
C PHE A 91 -3.59 18.43 0.48
N SER A 92 -3.82 17.22 0.93
CA SER A 92 -5.07 16.52 0.64
C SER A 92 -5.51 15.65 1.81
N ASP A 93 -6.77 15.28 1.78
CA ASP A 93 -7.39 14.35 2.72
C ASP A 93 -8.20 13.33 1.93
N GLY A 94 -8.06 12.08 2.28
CA GLY A 94 -8.70 10.95 1.61
C GLY A 94 -8.32 9.66 2.32
N TRP A 95 -7.89 8.66 1.60
CA TRP A 95 -7.36 7.44 2.20
C TRP A 95 -6.14 7.75 3.08
N ALA A 96 -5.11 8.41 2.53
CA ALA A 96 -4.07 9.02 3.36
C ALA A 96 -4.60 10.32 3.98
N ARG A 97 -4.80 10.31 5.29
CA ARG A 97 -5.27 11.49 6.02
C ARG A 97 -4.14 12.51 6.14
N LYS A 98 -4.44 13.81 5.92
CA LYS A 98 -3.47 14.90 6.04
C LYS A 98 -2.22 14.70 5.18
N GLN A 99 -2.39 14.14 3.98
CA GLN A 99 -1.29 13.91 3.05
C GLN A 99 -0.65 15.24 2.64
N LYS A 100 0.67 15.27 2.67
CA LYS A 100 1.49 16.39 2.21
C LYS A 100 2.38 15.96 1.07
N VAL A 101 2.27 16.65 -0.06
CA VAL A 101 3.17 16.49 -1.20
C VAL A 101 3.71 17.85 -1.57
N PHE A 102 5.00 18.04 -1.39
CA PHE A 102 5.75 19.18 -1.91
C PHE A 102 6.41 18.75 -3.22
N PHE A 103 6.61 19.71 -4.12
CA PHE A 103 7.25 19.42 -5.41
C PHE A 103 8.15 20.56 -5.87
N GLN A 104 9.13 20.21 -6.70
CA GLN A 104 9.84 21.14 -7.57
C GLN A 104 9.88 20.54 -8.98
N THR A 105 9.52 21.38 -9.97
CA THR A 105 9.50 20.99 -11.37
C THR A 105 10.44 21.90 -12.17
N ARG A 106 11.22 21.26 -13.06
CA ARG A 106 12.10 21.95 -13.99
C ARG A 106 11.70 21.58 -15.41
N PHE A 107 11.55 22.59 -16.26
CA PHE A 107 11.35 22.48 -17.71
C PHE A 107 12.70 22.58 -18.42
N SER A 108 12.87 21.87 -19.56
CA SER A 108 14.11 21.93 -20.35
C SER A 108 14.24 23.21 -21.20
N VAL A 109 13.12 23.92 -21.39
CA VAL A 109 13.05 25.19 -22.12
C VAL A 109 12.24 26.21 -21.32
N PRO A 110 12.50 27.52 -21.46
CA PRO A 110 11.73 28.53 -20.76
C PRO A 110 10.28 28.60 -21.30
N PHE A 111 9.32 28.71 -20.41
CA PHE A 111 7.94 29.03 -20.77
C PHE A 111 7.80 30.54 -21.05
N GLU A 112 6.94 30.87 -22.04
CA GLU A 112 6.72 32.26 -22.49
C GLU A 112 5.74 33.00 -21.58
N ASN A 113 4.75 32.29 -21.05
CA ASN A 113 3.69 32.86 -20.23
C ASN A 113 3.19 31.84 -19.19
N VAL A 114 2.69 32.34 -18.07
CA VAL A 114 2.06 31.55 -17.01
C VAL A 114 0.68 32.11 -16.71
N GLN A 115 -0.31 31.25 -16.73
CA GLN A 115 -1.65 31.54 -16.25
C GLN A 115 -1.94 30.69 -15.00
N MET A 116 -2.40 31.32 -13.92
CA MET A 116 -2.76 30.64 -12.70
C MET A 116 -4.22 30.89 -12.36
N ASP A 117 -5.01 29.85 -12.35
CA ASP A 117 -6.39 29.87 -11.87
C ASP A 117 -6.43 29.33 -10.44
N THR A 118 -7.20 29.99 -9.60
CA THR A 118 -7.38 29.61 -8.20
C THR A 118 -8.86 29.39 -7.88
N THR A 119 -9.13 28.37 -7.08
CA THR A 119 -10.47 28.08 -6.58
C THR A 119 -10.41 27.98 -5.07
N PRO A 120 -11.19 28.80 -4.30
CA PRO A 120 -11.27 28.62 -2.85
C PRO A 120 -11.83 27.25 -2.50
N ILE A 121 -11.22 26.60 -1.51
CA ILE A 121 -11.72 25.37 -0.89
C ILE A 121 -12.48 25.79 0.37
N LEU A 122 -13.78 25.46 0.42
CA LEU A 122 -14.67 25.84 1.49
C LEU A 122 -15.05 24.63 2.35
N LYS A 123 -15.06 24.82 3.67
CA LYS A 123 -15.70 23.90 4.61
C LYS A 123 -16.74 24.70 5.39
N ASP A 124 -18.00 24.28 5.34
CA ASP A 124 -19.13 24.97 5.97
C ASP A 124 -19.20 26.46 5.58
N ASN A 125 -18.91 26.77 4.30
CA ASN A 125 -18.81 28.11 3.71
C ASN A 125 -17.66 28.98 4.24
N VAL A 126 -16.71 28.42 4.97
CA VAL A 126 -15.50 29.10 5.45
C VAL A 126 -14.33 28.71 4.55
N PRO A 127 -13.53 29.67 4.00
CA PRO A 127 -12.34 29.36 3.24
C PRO A 127 -11.30 28.63 4.13
N MET A 128 -10.89 27.44 3.69
CA MET A 128 -9.90 26.60 4.40
C MET A 128 -8.58 26.51 3.63
N GLY A 129 -8.60 26.72 2.33
CA GLY A 129 -7.44 26.63 1.47
C GLY A 129 -7.75 27.06 0.05
N THR A 130 -6.79 26.84 -0.84
CA THR A 130 -6.87 27.22 -2.26
C THR A 130 -6.45 26.06 -3.15
N ALA A 131 -7.19 25.82 -4.22
CA ALA A 131 -6.78 24.88 -5.26
C ALA A 131 -6.24 25.64 -6.48
N TYR A 132 -5.03 25.30 -6.89
CA TYR A 132 -4.36 25.88 -8.05
C TYR A 132 -4.47 25.00 -9.29
N ILE A 133 -4.67 25.66 -10.45
CA ILE A 133 -4.39 25.11 -11.78
C ILE A 133 -3.45 26.08 -12.46
N ALA A 134 -2.26 25.64 -12.89
CA ALA A 134 -1.28 26.47 -13.57
C ALA A 134 -1.10 25.97 -15.01
N ARG A 135 -1.07 26.89 -15.95
CA ARG A 135 -0.81 26.65 -17.37
C ARG A 135 0.45 27.39 -17.78
N PHE A 136 1.36 26.66 -18.41
CA PHE A 136 2.65 27.15 -18.92
C PHE A 136 2.61 27.08 -20.43
N ASP A 137 2.72 28.23 -21.11
CA ASP A 137 2.62 28.35 -22.58
C ASP A 137 4.00 28.34 -23.23
N PHE A 138 4.07 27.69 -24.40
CA PHE A 138 5.26 27.53 -25.24
C PHE A 138 4.91 27.76 -26.70
N SER A 139 5.85 28.29 -27.48
CA SER A 139 5.79 28.28 -28.96
C SER A 139 6.70 27.15 -29.46
N THR A 140 6.09 26.05 -29.87
CA THR A 140 6.87 24.85 -30.28
C THR A 140 7.01 24.77 -31.78
N LYS A 141 8.19 24.31 -32.26
CA LYS A 141 8.45 23.91 -33.64
C LYS A 141 8.01 22.46 -33.83
N LYS A 142 7.96 22.04 -35.11
CA LYS A 142 7.68 20.65 -35.44
C LYS A 142 8.72 19.72 -34.81
N ASP A 143 8.23 18.68 -34.11
CA ASP A 143 9.02 17.66 -33.43
C ASP A 143 9.90 18.20 -32.28
N GLU A 144 9.60 19.39 -31.77
CA GLU A 144 10.30 19.96 -30.62
C GLU A 144 9.99 19.18 -29.35
N GLN A 145 11.03 18.86 -28.59
CA GLN A 145 10.94 18.11 -27.36
C GLN A 145 11.07 19.02 -26.14
N ILE A 146 10.11 18.92 -25.23
CA ILE A 146 10.17 19.56 -23.90
C ILE A 146 10.26 18.46 -22.86
N ILE A 147 11.32 18.50 -22.06
CA ILE A 147 11.48 17.60 -20.90
C ILE A 147 10.99 18.34 -19.64
N VAL A 148 10.19 17.64 -18.84
CA VAL A 148 9.69 18.11 -17.55
C VAL A 148 10.13 17.13 -16.49
N SER A 149 10.93 17.60 -15.55
CA SER A 149 11.42 16.79 -14.42
C SER A 149 10.81 17.31 -13.14
N THR A 150 10.06 16.47 -12.43
CA THR A 150 9.38 16.82 -11.18
C THR A 150 9.85 15.90 -10.06
N ALA A 151 10.45 16.47 -9.04
CA ALA A 151 10.71 15.77 -7.78
C ALA A 151 9.60 16.04 -6.77
N ILE A 152 9.34 15.07 -5.91
CA ILE A 152 8.40 15.17 -4.80
C ILE A 152 9.12 14.98 -3.46
N SER A 153 8.53 15.54 -2.39
CA SER A 153 8.95 15.36 -1.00
C SER A 153 7.70 15.30 -0.10
N GLY A 154 7.74 14.50 0.94
CA GLY A 154 6.75 14.52 2.03
C GLY A 154 7.04 15.59 3.09
N VAL A 155 8.18 16.29 2.98
CA VAL A 155 8.73 17.16 4.03
C VAL A 155 8.62 18.63 3.70
N SER A 156 9.19 19.07 2.56
CA SER A 156 9.24 20.49 2.20
C SER A 156 9.54 20.72 0.70
N MET A 157 9.31 21.95 0.22
CA MET A 157 9.72 22.35 -1.15
C MET A 157 11.25 22.31 -1.30
N GLU A 158 12.00 22.60 -0.24
CA GLU A 158 13.46 22.47 -0.22
C GLU A 158 13.91 21.01 -0.30
N GLY A 159 13.17 20.07 0.34
CA GLY A 159 13.38 18.63 0.20
C GLY A 159 13.19 18.17 -1.25
N ALA A 160 12.11 18.62 -1.90
CA ALA A 160 11.87 18.33 -3.32
C ALA A 160 12.98 18.91 -4.22
N ALA A 161 13.48 20.11 -3.91
CA ALA A 161 14.60 20.70 -4.65
C ALA A 161 15.89 19.88 -4.51
N LYS A 162 16.21 19.40 -3.31
CA LYS A 162 17.35 18.51 -3.06
C LYS A 162 17.22 17.20 -3.80
N ASN A 163 16.03 16.58 -3.78
CA ASN A 163 15.73 15.35 -4.50
C ASN A 163 15.96 15.54 -6.02
N LEU A 164 15.43 16.62 -6.60
CA LEU A 164 15.62 16.94 -8.02
C LEU A 164 17.09 17.13 -8.38
N GLN A 165 17.83 17.88 -7.56
CA GLN A 165 19.26 18.16 -7.79
C GLN A 165 20.12 16.90 -7.67
N ALA A 166 19.79 16.00 -6.74
CA ALA A 166 20.56 14.78 -6.51
C ALA A 166 20.30 13.72 -7.59
N GLU A 167 19.02 13.52 -7.94
CA GLU A 167 18.64 12.42 -8.83
C GLU A 167 18.57 12.80 -10.31
N VAL A 168 18.19 14.04 -10.63
CA VAL A 168 17.99 14.53 -12.01
C VAL A 168 18.69 15.88 -12.21
N PRO A 169 20.03 15.97 -12.07
CA PRO A 169 20.75 17.23 -12.27
C PRO A 169 20.72 17.75 -13.71
N GLU A 170 20.48 16.91 -14.69
CA GLU A 170 20.53 17.20 -16.12
C GLU A 170 19.18 17.00 -16.81
N ASN A 171 18.96 17.66 -17.97
CA ASN A 171 17.77 17.47 -18.80
C ASN A 171 18.05 16.41 -19.91
N ASP A 172 18.41 15.19 -19.55
CA ASP A 172 18.69 14.07 -20.44
C ASP A 172 17.74 12.91 -20.21
N PHE A 173 16.61 12.89 -20.91
CA PHE A 173 15.59 11.85 -20.78
C PHE A 173 16.13 10.45 -21.06
N GLU A 174 16.97 10.27 -22.11
CA GLU A 174 17.48 8.95 -22.48
C GLU A 174 18.40 8.36 -21.41
N LYS A 175 19.21 9.20 -20.76
CA LYS A 175 20.05 8.79 -19.64
C LYS A 175 19.20 8.15 -18.53
N TYR A 176 18.13 8.82 -18.11
CA TYR A 176 17.28 8.32 -17.01
C TYR A 176 16.43 7.13 -17.43
N ARG A 177 15.95 7.09 -18.67
CA ARG A 177 15.27 5.92 -19.21
C ARG A 177 16.15 4.67 -19.19
N LEU A 178 17.42 4.80 -19.56
CA LEU A 178 18.40 3.71 -19.53
C LEU A 178 18.73 3.30 -18.09
N LEU A 179 18.93 4.26 -17.20
CA LEU A 179 19.16 3.98 -15.76
C LEU A 179 17.97 3.25 -15.13
N ALA A 180 16.74 3.67 -15.42
CA ALA A 180 15.53 2.98 -14.94
C ALA A 180 15.46 1.55 -15.47
N LYS A 181 15.73 1.34 -16.76
CA LYS A 181 15.79 0.01 -17.37
C LYS A 181 16.86 -0.88 -16.72
N GLU A 182 18.05 -0.36 -16.47
CA GLU A 182 19.14 -1.09 -15.82
C GLU A 182 18.78 -1.47 -14.38
N THR A 183 18.19 -0.53 -13.63
CA THR A 183 17.73 -0.75 -12.25
C THR A 183 16.69 -1.86 -12.21
N TRP A 184 15.67 -1.80 -13.05
CA TRP A 184 14.64 -2.85 -13.12
C TRP A 184 15.20 -4.20 -13.57
N ASN A 185 16.10 -4.22 -14.56
CA ASN A 185 16.75 -5.45 -15.00
C ASN A 185 17.58 -6.09 -13.86
N LYS A 186 18.29 -5.27 -13.07
CA LYS A 186 19.02 -5.76 -11.88
C LYS A 186 18.09 -6.41 -10.88
N GLU A 187 16.98 -5.75 -10.54
CA GLU A 187 16.02 -6.27 -9.56
C GLU A 187 15.30 -7.54 -10.07
N LEU A 188 14.78 -7.51 -11.28
CA LEU A 188 14.06 -8.65 -11.87
C LEU A 188 14.96 -9.86 -12.14
N SER A 189 16.27 -9.65 -12.39
CA SER A 189 17.22 -10.74 -12.62
C SER A 189 17.66 -11.50 -11.37
N LYS A 190 17.23 -11.08 -10.17
CA LYS A 190 17.46 -11.82 -8.93
C LYS A 190 16.81 -13.21 -8.93
N ILE A 191 15.73 -13.37 -9.69
CA ILE A 191 15.12 -14.67 -9.95
C ILE A 191 15.18 -14.92 -11.46
N LYS A 192 15.78 -16.04 -11.85
CA LYS A 192 15.87 -16.45 -13.25
C LYS A 192 14.94 -17.65 -13.47
N VAL A 193 14.04 -17.52 -14.44
CA VAL A 193 13.10 -18.57 -14.82
C VAL A 193 13.38 -19.03 -16.23
N GLU A 194 13.40 -20.33 -16.44
CA GLU A 194 13.47 -20.96 -17.74
C GLU A 194 12.13 -21.64 -18.05
N SER A 195 11.56 -21.34 -19.20
CA SER A 195 10.38 -21.99 -19.77
C SER A 195 10.50 -21.96 -21.30
N GLU A 196 9.99 -22.99 -21.95
CA GLU A 196 9.86 -23.01 -23.42
C GLU A 196 8.73 -22.08 -23.87
N ASP A 197 7.73 -21.85 -23.00
CA ASP A 197 6.64 -20.93 -23.25
C ASP A 197 7.06 -19.49 -22.92
N LYS A 198 6.87 -18.60 -23.88
CA LYS A 198 7.18 -17.16 -23.69
C LYS A 198 6.16 -16.47 -22.81
N ASP A 199 4.91 -16.93 -22.83
CA ASP A 199 3.83 -16.33 -22.05
C ASP A 199 4.04 -16.60 -20.56
N ASP A 200 4.50 -17.78 -20.18
CA ASP A 200 4.89 -18.10 -18.79
C ASP A 200 5.93 -17.12 -18.26
N LYS A 201 6.97 -16.83 -19.06
CA LYS A 201 8.01 -15.87 -18.67
C LYS A 201 7.45 -14.45 -18.52
N THR A 202 6.58 -14.06 -19.46
CA THR A 202 5.93 -12.74 -19.42
C THR A 202 5.08 -12.59 -18.17
N VAL A 203 4.24 -13.57 -17.87
CA VAL A 203 3.40 -13.61 -16.67
C VAL A 203 4.26 -13.54 -15.41
N PHE A 204 5.30 -14.39 -15.32
CA PHE A 204 6.19 -14.43 -14.16
C PHE A 204 6.88 -13.08 -13.90
N TYR A 205 7.54 -12.51 -14.91
CA TYR A 205 8.28 -11.25 -14.70
C TYR A 205 7.37 -10.04 -14.53
N THR A 206 6.14 -10.07 -15.10
CA THR A 206 5.12 -9.06 -14.84
C THR A 206 4.64 -9.13 -13.40
N ALA A 207 4.37 -10.33 -12.88
CA ALA A 207 3.99 -10.53 -11.49
C ALA A 207 5.12 -10.13 -10.53
N LEU A 208 6.37 -10.48 -10.83
CA LEU A 208 7.53 -10.08 -10.04
C LEU A 208 7.72 -8.54 -10.06
N TYR A 209 7.51 -7.88 -11.20
CA TYR A 209 7.49 -6.42 -11.30
C TYR A 209 6.40 -5.81 -10.42
N HIS A 210 5.17 -6.33 -10.50
CA HIS A 210 4.06 -5.83 -9.70
C HIS A 210 4.31 -5.98 -8.20
N SER A 211 4.95 -7.07 -7.74
CA SER A 211 5.28 -7.27 -6.33
C SER A 211 6.24 -6.21 -5.76
N MET A 212 6.96 -5.48 -6.62
CA MET A 212 7.94 -4.45 -6.23
C MET A 212 7.41 -3.02 -6.35
N LEU A 213 6.12 -2.80 -6.71
CA LEU A 213 5.54 -1.45 -6.82
C LEU A 213 5.23 -0.81 -5.47
N ALA A 214 5.02 -1.62 -4.45
CA ALA A 214 4.87 -1.24 -3.06
C ALA A 214 5.61 -2.26 -2.17
N PRO A 215 6.12 -1.85 -1.01
CA PRO A 215 6.16 -0.52 -0.40
C PRO A 215 6.98 0.51 -1.17
N THR A 216 6.71 1.82 -0.92
CA THR A 216 7.37 2.93 -1.59
C THR A 216 8.36 3.65 -0.68
N ILE A 217 9.47 4.14 -1.24
CA ILE A 217 10.39 5.03 -0.52
C ILE A 217 9.63 6.29 -0.10
N TYR A 218 9.75 6.65 1.17
CA TYR A 218 9.08 7.82 1.75
C TYR A 218 10.05 8.66 2.60
N SER A 219 11.28 8.81 2.15
CA SER A 219 12.26 9.74 2.68
C SER A 219 12.93 10.51 1.56
N ASP A 220 13.31 11.76 1.82
CA ASP A 220 14.11 12.58 0.94
C ASP A 220 15.55 12.02 0.83
N VAL A 221 16.34 12.49 -0.14
CA VAL A 221 17.73 12.04 -0.34
C VAL A 221 18.65 12.31 0.86
N ASP A 222 18.28 13.25 1.72
CA ASP A 222 18.98 13.54 2.97
C ASP A 222 18.45 12.77 4.18
N GLY A 223 17.53 11.82 3.96
CA GLY A 223 16.95 10.94 4.97
C GLY A 223 15.79 11.55 5.76
N GLN A 224 15.37 12.78 5.49
CA GLN A 224 14.22 13.37 6.16
C GLN A 224 12.90 12.72 5.68
N TYR A 225 11.95 12.53 6.60
CA TYR A 225 10.60 12.04 6.30
C TYR A 225 9.57 12.62 7.27
N TYR A 226 8.28 12.56 6.87
CA TYR A 226 7.16 13.04 7.66
C TYR A 226 6.48 11.87 8.37
N GLY A 227 6.44 11.90 9.70
CA GLY A 227 5.92 10.83 10.53
C GLY A 227 4.41 10.91 10.82
N PRO A 228 3.81 9.83 11.37
CA PRO A 228 2.40 9.80 11.75
C PRO A 228 2.06 10.78 12.90
N ASP A 229 3.04 11.18 13.69
CA ASP A 229 2.93 12.23 14.72
C ASP A 229 2.90 13.66 14.15
N GLN A 230 2.85 13.79 12.82
CA GLN A 230 2.83 15.06 12.07
C GLN A 230 4.11 15.89 12.22
N LYS A 231 5.24 15.24 12.49
CA LYS A 231 6.56 15.87 12.60
C LYS A 231 7.53 15.35 11.55
N VAL A 232 8.57 16.13 11.29
CA VAL A 232 9.71 15.72 10.46
C VAL A 232 10.68 14.92 11.31
N HIS A 233 11.10 13.78 10.80
CA HIS A 233 12.08 12.88 11.39
C HIS A 233 13.25 12.65 10.45
N GLN A 234 14.29 12.01 10.97
CA GLN A 234 15.53 11.70 10.25
C GLN A 234 15.80 10.20 10.28
N ALA A 235 15.89 9.58 9.12
CA ALA A 235 16.38 8.22 8.95
C ALA A 235 17.91 8.26 8.75
N GLU A 236 18.67 7.85 9.77
CA GLU A 236 20.13 7.84 9.71
C GLU A 236 20.64 6.48 9.23
N ASN A 237 21.25 6.46 8.05
CA ASN A 237 21.82 5.24 7.43
C ASN A 237 20.80 4.13 7.11
N TRP A 238 19.54 4.48 6.93
CA TRP A 238 18.48 3.59 6.44
C TRP A 238 17.44 4.38 5.65
N THR A 239 16.62 3.70 4.86
CA THR A 239 15.59 4.32 4.03
C THR A 239 14.22 4.12 4.67
N ASN A 240 13.46 5.22 4.89
CA ASN A 240 12.09 5.10 5.36
C ASN A 240 11.14 4.75 4.21
N TYR A 241 10.26 3.79 4.46
CA TYR A 241 9.24 3.30 3.54
C TYR A 241 7.84 3.62 4.02
N SER A 242 6.90 3.67 3.09
CA SER A 242 5.46 3.82 3.30
C SER A 242 4.69 2.92 2.32
N THR A 243 3.36 3.02 2.30
CA THR A 243 2.48 2.21 1.45
C THR A 243 2.55 0.73 1.84
N PHE A 244 2.31 0.47 3.12
CA PHE A 244 2.33 -0.87 3.67
C PHE A 244 0.93 -1.44 3.78
N SER A 245 0.50 -2.23 2.80
CA SER A 245 -0.73 -3.03 2.79
C SER A 245 -0.49 -4.36 3.49
N LEU A 246 -0.31 -4.34 4.81
CA LEU A 246 0.27 -5.48 5.54
C LEU A 246 -0.63 -6.71 5.59
N TRP A 247 -1.95 -6.54 5.65
CA TRP A 247 -2.90 -7.66 5.58
C TRP A 247 -2.76 -8.49 4.29
N ASP A 248 -2.41 -7.83 3.17
CA ASP A 248 -2.19 -8.50 1.88
C ASP A 248 -0.77 -9.06 1.80
N THR A 249 0.23 -8.24 2.14
CA THR A 249 1.63 -8.49 1.77
C THR A 249 2.38 -9.41 2.73
N PHE A 250 1.90 -9.58 3.99
CA PHE A 250 2.53 -10.51 4.93
C PHE A 250 2.47 -11.95 4.43
N ARG A 251 1.47 -12.30 3.62
CA ARG A 251 1.20 -13.66 3.14
C ARG A 251 2.29 -14.18 2.21
N ALA A 252 2.76 -13.34 1.26
CA ALA A 252 3.72 -13.78 0.26
C ALA A 252 4.79 -12.72 -0.10
N SER A 253 4.43 -11.44 -0.27
CA SER A 253 5.36 -10.40 -0.75
C SER A 253 6.51 -10.16 0.22
N HIS A 254 6.25 -9.95 1.51
CA HIS A 254 7.30 -9.78 2.51
C HIS A 254 8.15 -11.05 2.70
N PRO A 255 7.58 -12.28 2.77
CA PRO A 255 8.38 -13.49 2.71
C PRO A 255 9.29 -13.60 1.47
N LEU A 256 8.80 -13.20 0.29
CA LEU A 256 9.61 -13.13 -0.94
C LEU A 256 10.76 -12.11 -0.79
N PHE A 257 10.49 -10.95 -0.20
CA PHE A 257 11.50 -9.91 -0.01
C PHE A 257 12.64 -10.35 0.91
N THR A 258 12.42 -11.26 1.84
CA THR A 258 13.51 -11.81 2.66
C THR A 258 14.58 -12.52 1.84
N TYR A 259 14.24 -13.04 0.65
CA TYR A 259 15.17 -13.66 -0.29
C TYR A 259 15.69 -12.69 -1.35
N THR A 260 14.81 -11.83 -1.88
CA THR A 260 15.15 -10.99 -3.03
C THR A 260 15.63 -9.60 -2.63
N GLN A 261 15.27 -9.10 -1.44
CA GLN A 261 15.49 -7.73 -0.96
C GLN A 261 15.89 -7.68 0.54
N PRO A 262 16.86 -8.47 1.02
CA PRO A 262 17.14 -8.57 2.46
C PRO A 262 17.55 -7.23 3.10
N GLU A 263 18.31 -6.39 2.40
CA GLU A 263 18.72 -5.06 2.89
C GLU A 263 17.49 -4.14 3.02
N ARG A 264 16.61 -4.12 2.01
CA ARG A 264 15.36 -3.33 2.06
C ARG A 264 14.40 -3.87 3.12
N THR A 265 14.39 -5.18 3.36
CA THR A 265 13.58 -5.78 4.44
C THR A 265 14.00 -5.22 5.81
N ASN A 266 15.29 -5.06 6.08
CA ASN A 266 15.76 -4.38 7.30
C ASN A 266 15.25 -2.94 7.40
N ASP A 267 15.32 -2.18 6.32
CA ASP A 267 14.87 -0.78 6.31
C ASP A 267 13.34 -0.66 6.45
N MET A 268 12.58 -1.59 5.87
CA MET A 268 11.13 -1.67 6.08
C MET A 268 10.78 -1.93 7.55
N ILE A 269 11.52 -2.84 8.22
CA ILE A 269 11.32 -3.11 9.65
C ILE A 269 11.73 -1.89 10.49
N LYS A 270 12.84 -1.23 10.18
CA LYS A 270 13.20 0.03 10.82
C LYS A 270 12.11 1.10 10.66
N SER A 271 11.43 1.13 9.49
CA SER A 271 10.26 2.00 9.27
C SER A 271 9.09 1.65 10.21
N PHE A 272 8.84 0.36 10.45
CA PHE A 272 7.81 -0.08 11.41
C PHE A 272 8.15 0.31 12.84
N LEU A 273 9.41 0.18 13.24
CA LEU A 273 9.85 0.54 14.59
C LEU A 273 9.81 2.05 14.82
N ALA A 274 10.23 2.83 13.83
CA ALA A 274 10.09 4.28 13.88
C ALA A 274 8.62 4.71 13.93
N PHE A 275 7.76 4.04 13.17
CA PHE A 275 6.31 4.27 13.21
C PHE A 275 5.72 3.94 14.59
N TYR A 276 6.15 2.83 15.21
CA TYR A 276 5.76 2.47 16.58
C TYR A 276 6.11 3.57 17.59
N GLU A 277 7.34 4.10 17.53
CA GLU A 277 7.78 5.19 18.42
C GLU A 277 6.95 6.47 18.25
N GLN A 278 6.51 6.76 17.03
CA GLN A 278 5.79 7.98 16.68
C GLN A 278 4.27 7.87 16.87
N ASN A 279 3.72 6.65 16.78
CA ASN A 279 2.28 6.39 16.79
C ASN A 279 1.80 5.59 18.01
N GLY A 280 2.72 5.00 18.79
CA GLY A 280 2.40 4.17 19.98
C GLY A 280 2.02 2.72 19.66
N ARG A 281 1.98 2.32 18.38
CA ARG A 281 1.74 0.95 17.91
C ARG A 281 2.38 0.72 16.54
N LEU A 282 2.60 -0.54 16.20
CA LEU A 282 3.03 -0.93 14.85
C LEU A 282 1.97 -0.56 13.79
N PRO A 283 2.39 -0.32 12.54
CA PRO A 283 1.44 0.03 11.47
C PRO A 283 0.52 -1.14 11.12
N VAL A 284 -0.73 -0.82 10.76
CA VAL A 284 -1.67 -1.71 10.09
C VAL A 284 -1.69 -1.41 8.60
N TRP A 285 -1.85 -0.14 8.24
CA TRP A 285 -1.80 0.33 6.88
C TRP A 285 -1.20 1.75 6.80
N ASN A 286 0.11 1.85 6.91
CA ASN A 286 0.84 3.12 6.81
C ASN A 286 0.79 3.65 5.37
N PHE A 287 0.25 4.84 5.19
CA PHE A 287 0.13 5.49 3.90
C PHE A 287 0.53 6.98 3.99
N TYR A 288 1.67 7.31 3.37
CA TYR A 288 2.24 8.67 3.29
C TYR A 288 2.27 9.42 4.65
N GLY A 289 2.89 8.80 5.65
CA GLY A 289 3.02 9.38 6.98
C GLY A 289 1.72 9.41 7.79
N SER A 290 0.74 8.55 7.46
CA SER A 290 -0.50 8.40 8.21
C SER A 290 -0.84 6.94 8.43
N GLU A 291 -1.43 6.62 9.59
CA GLU A 291 -2.12 5.35 9.77
C GLU A 291 -3.54 5.48 9.23
N THR A 292 -3.91 4.59 8.33
CA THR A 292 -5.25 4.58 7.75
C THR A 292 -6.19 3.62 8.44
N ASP A 293 -5.65 2.70 9.26
CA ASP A 293 -6.39 1.63 9.93
C ASP A 293 -7.25 0.79 8.98
N MET A 294 -6.85 0.75 7.70
CA MET A 294 -7.52 -0.06 6.71
C MET A 294 -7.16 -1.54 6.94
N MET A 295 -8.15 -2.41 6.79
CA MET A 295 -8.03 -3.86 7.00
C MET A 295 -7.78 -4.26 8.46
N ILE A 296 -7.44 -5.50 8.70
CA ILE A 296 -7.42 -6.15 10.01
C ILE A 296 -6.03 -6.68 10.36
N GLY A 297 -5.89 -7.26 11.55
CA GLY A 297 -4.65 -7.80 12.07
C GLY A 297 -3.67 -6.74 12.56
N TYR A 298 -2.54 -7.18 13.11
CA TYR A 298 -1.35 -6.38 13.37
C TYR A 298 -0.15 -6.98 12.62
N HIS A 299 -0.33 -7.12 11.31
CA HIS A 299 0.53 -7.94 10.43
C HIS A 299 1.92 -7.37 10.15
N ALA A 300 2.30 -6.24 10.75
CA ALA A 300 3.72 -5.89 10.90
C ALA A 300 4.47 -6.96 11.72
N VAL A 301 3.77 -7.63 12.63
CA VAL A 301 4.31 -8.69 13.49
C VAL A 301 4.87 -9.86 12.67
N PRO A 302 4.09 -10.58 11.85
CA PRO A 302 4.62 -11.69 11.05
C PRO A 302 5.76 -11.25 10.11
N VAL A 303 5.74 -10.03 9.59
CA VAL A 303 6.84 -9.52 8.75
C VAL A 303 8.14 -9.40 9.54
N ILE A 304 8.09 -8.80 10.72
CA ILE A 304 9.24 -8.67 11.63
C ILE A 304 9.77 -10.05 12.04
N VAL A 305 8.85 -10.92 12.45
CA VAL A 305 9.20 -12.24 12.99
C VAL A 305 9.78 -13.15 11.92
N ASP A 306 9.20 -13.20 10.72
CA ASP A 306 9.70 -13.99 9.61
C ASP A 306 11.13 -13.57 9.23
N ALA A 307 11.39 -12.27 9.13
CA ALA A 307 12.72 -11.75 8.86
C ALA A 307 13.72 -12.12 9.98
N TYR A 308 13.34 -11.95 11.23
CA TYR A 308 14.19 -12.28 12.39
C TYR A 308 14.55 -13.77 12.43
N LEU A 309 13.55 -14.66 12.24
CA LEU A 309 13.75 -16.10 12.27
C LEU A 309 14.65 -16.59 11.10
N LYS A 310 14.59 -15.92 9.96
CA LYS A 310 15.45 -16.16 8.80
C LYS A 310 16.86 -15.57 8.93
N GLY A 311 17.17 -14.88 10.03
CA GLY A 311 18.47 -14.29 10.29
C GLY A 311 18.72 -12.92 9.67
N ILE A 312 17.66 -12.25 9.18
CA ILE A 312 17.70 -10.85 8.77
C ILE A 312 17.52 -10.03 10.06
N GLY A 313 18.57 -9.38 10.54
CA GLY A 313 18.57 -8.81 11.88
C GLY A 313 19.37 -7.51 12.03
N ASP A 314 19.51 -6.72 10.96
CA ASP A 314 20.11 -5.38 11.07
C ASP A 314 19.08 -4.35 11.58
N PHE A 315 18.35 -4.72 12.63
CA PHE A 315 17.40 -3.89 13.38
C PHE A 315 17.43 -4.27 14.86
N ASP A 316 16.91 -3.42 15.73
CA ASP A 316 16.83 -3.68 17.17
C ASP A 316 15.77 -4.75 17.47
N ALA A 317 16.20 -6.00 17.68
CA ALA A 317 15.32 -7.13 17.91
C ALA A 317 14.59 -7.07 19.28
N GLU A 318 15.19 -6.49 20.32
CA GLU A 318 14.54 -6.32 21.61
C GLU A 318 13.39 -5.29 21.50
N LYS A 319 13.66 -4.16 20.86
CA LYS A 319 12.64 -3.16 20.55
C LYS A 319 11.55 -3.72 19.63
N ALA A 320 11.90 -4.56 18.66
CA ALA A 320 10.95 -5.20 17.78
C ALA A 320 9.99 -6.11 18.53
N LEU A 321 10.50 -6.97 19.44
CA LEU A 321 9.66 -7.80 20.30
C LEU A 321 8.80 -6.93 21.23
N GLU A 322 9.35 -5.87 21.84
CA GLU A 322 8.60 -4.91 22.66
C GLU A 322 7.44 -4.30 21.87
N ALA A 323 7.69 -3.80 20.65
CA ALA A 323 6.68 -3.18 19.80
C ALA A 323 5.57 -4.17 19.40
N CYS A 324 5.92 -5.42 19.08
CA CYS A 324 4.96 -6.49 18.81
C CYS A 324 4.06 -6.77 20.02
N VAL A 325 4.66 -6.97 21.20
CA VAL A 325 3.93 -7.22 22.44
C VAL A 325 3.05 -6.03 22.83
N ALA A 326 3.57 -4.82 22.74
CA ALA A 326 2.80 -3.60 23.06
C ALA A 326 1.58 -3.46 22.15
N THR A 327 1.76 -3.61 20.84
CA THR A 327 0.67 -3.53 19.85
C THR A 327 -0.42 -4.57 20.12
N ALA A 328 -0.05 -5.82 20.39
CA ALA A 328 -0.98 -6.91 20.67
C ALA A 328 -1.68 -6.82 22.04
N ASN A 329 -1.39 -5.78 22.83
CA ASN A 329 -1.95 -5.60 24.19
C ASN A 329 -2.74 -4.30 24.39
N ILE A 330 -3.02 -3.52 23.37
CA ILE A 330 -3.82 -2.29 23.45
C ILE A 330 -5.30 -2.66 23.57
N ASP A 331 -5.82 -2.68 24.79
CA ASP A 331 -7.17 -3.18 25.11
C ASP A 331 -8.29 -2.41 24.38
N GLU A 332 -8.12 -1.12 24.22
CA GLU A 332 -9.09 -0.23 23.59
C GLU A 332 -9.08 -0.28 22.06
N TYR A 333 -8.13 -1.01 21.47
CA TYR A 333 -7.94 -1.01 20.03
C TYR A 333 -8.55 -2.26 19.38
N ARG A 334 -9.50 -2.07 18.47
CA ARG A 334 -10.05 -3.05 17.53
C ARG A 334 -10.39 -4.42 18.12
N GLY A 335 -10.99 -4.41 19.33
CA GLY A 335 -11.48 -5.60 20.02
C GLY A 335 -10.41 -6.45 20.73
N ILE A 336 -9.15 -6.02 20.79
CA ILE A 336 -8.07 -6.75 21.47
C ILE A 336 -8.41 -7.04 22.93
N GLY A 337 -9.02 -6.11 23.67
CA GLY A 337 -9.44 -6.34 25.05
C GLY A 337 -10.43 -7.50 25.19
N PHE A 338 -11.42 -7.60 24.30
CA PHE A 338 -12.34 -8.75 24.27
C PHE A 338 -11.62 -10.04 23.90
N TYR A 339 -10.77 -9.99 22.87
CA TYR A 339 -9.97 -11.13 22.42
C TYR A 339 -9.10 -11.71 23.55
N LYS A 340 -8.46 -10.85 24.36
CA LYS A 340 -7.66 -11.25 25.52
C LYS A 340 -8.50 -11.87 26.65
N GLN A 341 -9.69 -11.30 26.92
CA GLN A 341 -10.54 -11.72 28.04
C GLN A 341 -11.38 -12.95 27.74
N LYS A 342 -11.93 -13.04 26.52
CA LYS A 342 -12.91 -14.07 26.14
C LYS A 342 -12.31 -15.14 25.21
N GLY A 343 -11.14 -14.89 24.64
CA GLY A 343 -10.55 -15.73 23.62
C GLY A 343 -11.19 -15.58 22.23
N TYR A 344 -12.00 -14.54 22.02
CA TYR A 344 -12.59 -14.16 20.74
C TYR A 344 -13.17 -12.74 20.84
N ILE A 345 -13.44 -12.13 19.67
CA ILE A 345 -14.13 -10.84 19.59
C ILE A 345 -15.61 -11.08 19.34
N PRO A 346 -16.51 -10.65 20.24
CA PRO A 346 -17.96 -10.79 20.05
C PRO A 346 -18.45 -9.95 18.86
N TYR A 347 -19.36 -10.51 18.04
CA TYR A 347 -19.89 -9.80 16.86
C TYR A 347 -20.89 -8.69 17.22
N ASN A 348 -21.46 -8.69 18.42
CA ASN A 348 -22.45 -7.74 18.87
C ASN A 348 -21.88 -6.61 19.74
N VAL A 349 -20.56 -6.44 19.77
CA VAL A 349 -19.89 -5.30 20.43
C VAL A 349 -19.49 -4.27 19.38
N THR A 350 -19.61 -2.99 19.73
CA THR A 350 -19.22 -1.88 18.85
C THR A 350 -17.72 -1.63 18.95
N ASP A 351 -17.13 -1.37 17.80
CA ASP A 351 -15.75 -0.89 17.67
C ASP A 351 -15.78 0.53 17.11
N GLU A 352 -15.19 1.48 17.79
CA GLU A 352 -15.20 2.90 17.44
C GLU A 352 -14.44 3.19 16.11
N TYR A 353 -13.55 2.30 15.71
CA TYR A 353 -12.64 2.52 14.58
C TYR A 353 -13.16 2.00 13.24
N ASN A 354 -14.22 1.18 13.24
CA ASN A 354 -14.74 0.60 12.02
C ASN A 354 -16.25 0.34 12.11
N SER A 355 -16.99 0.79 11.10
CA SER A 355 -18.43 0.49 10.96
C SER A 355 -18.69 -1.00 10.71
N GLU A 356 -17.72 -1.71 10.17
CA GLU A 356 -17.73 -3.16 9.96
C GLU A 356 -17.02 -3.84 11.13
N ASN A 357 -17.70 -4.79 11.75
CA ASN A 357 -17.20 -5.42 12.97
C ASN A 357 -16.01 -6.35 12.70
N TRP A 358 -16.02 -7.13 11.61
CA TRP A 358 -15.03 -8.17 11.22
C TRP A 358 -14.54 -9.05 12.38
N SER A 359 -15.39 -9.34 13.33
CA SER A 359 -15.06 -9.97 14.62
C SER A 359 -14.43 -11.36 14.45
N LEU A 360 -14.95 -12.16 13.50
CA LEU A 360 -14.41 -13.49 13.22
C LEU A 360 -13.02 -13.39 12.61
N SER A 361 -12.88 -12.59 11.56
CA SER A 361 -11.60 -12.41 10.87
C SER A 361 -10.52 -11.89 11.82
N ARG A 362 -10.82 -10.84 12.62
CA ARG A 362 -9.87 -10.32 13.62
C ARG A 362 -9.46 -11.37 14.64
N THR A 363 -10.40 -12.20 15.11
CA THR A 363 -10.08 -13.28 16.05
C THR A 363 -9.06 -14.26 15.48
N LEU A 364 -9.23 -14.65 14.21
CA LEU A 364 -8.36 -15.62 13.54
C LEU A 364 -7.00 -15.01 13.19
N GLU A 365 -6.98 -13.78 12.66
CA GLU A 365 -5.74 -13.09 12.30
C GLU A 365 -4.89 -12.78 13.53
N TYR A 366 -5.50 -12.32 14.64
CA TYR A 366 -4.78 -12.11 15.90
C TYR A 366 -4.19 -13.41 16.46
N ALA A 367 -4.86 -14.55 16.30
CA ALA A 367 -4.31 -15.84 16.73
C ALA A 367 -3.04 -16.21 15.98
N PHE A 368 -2.98 -15.91 14.68
CA PHE A 368 -1.77 -16.09 13.89
C PHE A 368 -0.65 -15.10 14.26
N ASP A 369 -0.99 -13.81 14.41
CA ASP A 369 -0.03 -12.79 14.81
C ASP A 369 0.58 -13.11 16.19
N ASP A 370 -0.25 -13.58 17.14
CA ASP A 370 0.20 -14.00 18.45
C ASP A 370 1.14 -15.22 18.41
N PHE A 371 0.87 -16.17 17.53
CA PHE A 371 1.81 -17.28 17.28
C PHE A 371 3.18 -16.75 16.82
N CYS A 372 3.21 -15.79 15.93
CA CYS A 372 4.46 -15.17 15.46
C CYS A 372 5.22 -14.51 16.63
N ILE A 373 4.53 -13.77 17.52
CA ILE A 373 5.15 -13.19 18.72
C ILE A 373 5.76 -14.28 19.60
N ALA A 374 5.04 -15.38 19.80
CA ALA A 374 5.51 -16.50 20.63
C ALA A 374 6.78 -17.16 20.03
N GLU A 375 6.85 -17.33 18.72
CA GLU A 375 8.02 -17.87 18.03
C GLU A 375 9.25 -16.96 18.18
N MET A 376 9.10 -15.65 18.00
CA MET A 376 10.18 -14.68 18.21
C MET A 376 10.66 -14.69 19.68
N ALA A 377 9.71 -14.63 20.63
CA ALA A 377 10.00 -14.68 22.06
C ALA A 377 10.73 -15.97 22.46
N THR A 378 10.35 -17.11 21.89
CA THR A 378 11.02 -18.40 22.07
C THR A 378 12.45 -18.35 21.60
N LYS A 379 12.69 -17.83 20.39
CA LYS A 379 14.03 -17.68 19.80
C LYS A 379 14.92 -16.74 20.63
N MET A 380 14.34 -15.74 21.30
CA MET A 380 15.02 -14.79 22.18
C MET A 380 15.13 -15.27 23.63
N GLY A 381 14.60 -16.44 23.97
CA GLY A 381 14.63 -16.99 25.33
C GLY A 381 13.67 -16.30 26.32
N ARG A 382 12.67 -15.57 25.83
CA ARG A 382 11.67 -14.82 26.62
C ARG A 382 10.44 -15.71 26.89
N LYS A 383 10.64 -16.72 27.77
CA LYS A 383 9.69 -17.80 28.00
C LYS A 383 8.30 -17.32 28.49
N ASP A 384 8.24 -16.33 29.34
CA ASP A 384 7.03 -15.75 29.89
C ASP A 384 6.12 -15.14 28.78
N ILE A 385 6.75 -14.44 27.84
CA ILE A 385 6.08 -13.88 26.66
C ILE A 385 5.62 -15.04 25.76
N ALA A 386 6.53 -15.98 25.46
CA ALA A 386 6.22 -17.11 24.59
C ALA A 386 5.01 -17.91 25.10
N ASP A 387 5.00 -18.31 26.37
CA ASP A 387 3.92 -19.09 26.97
C ASP A 387 2.57 -18.35 26.88
N THR A 388 2.56 -17.02 27.12
CA THR A 388 1.36 -16.18 27.02
C THR A 388 0.81 -16.16 25.59
N PHE A 389 1.66 -15.90 24.62
CA PHE A 389 1.23 -15.73 23.23
C PHE A 389 0.94 -17.06 22.54
N TYR A 390 1.62 -18.17 22.88
CA TYR A 390 1.20 -19.51 22.46
C TYR A 390 -0.19 -19.87 22.98
N ALA A 391 -0.52 -19.53 24.23
CA ALA A 391 -1.87 -19.76 24.73
C ALA A 391 -2.92 -18.96 23.95
N ARG A 392 -2.63 -17.69 23.62
CA ARG A 392 -3.52 -16.83 22.84
C ARG A 392 -3.66 -17.29 21.39
N SER A 393 -2.60 -17.85 20.80
CA SER A 393 -2.65 -18.37 19.41
C SER A 393 -3.64 -19.51 19.22
N GLN A 394 -4.07 -20.17 20.33
CA GLN A 394 -5.10 -21.21 20.31
C GLN A 394 -6.53 -20.66 20.31
N ASN A 395 -6.72 -19.36 20.37
CA ASN A 395 -8.03 -18.72 20.45
C ASN A 395 -8.92 -18.99 19.20
N TYR A 396 -8.36 -19.34 18.05
CA TYR A 396 -9.12 -19.77 16.87
C TYR A 396 -10.09 -20.93 17.19
N ARG A 397 -9.75 -21.81 18.17
CA ARG A 397 -10.59 -22.93 18.60
C ARG A 397 -11.93 -22.50 19.18
N ASN A 398 -11.96 -21.31 19.78
CA ASN A 398 -13.15 -20.79 20.44
C ASN A 398 -14.27 -20.39 19.45
N VAL A 399 -13.92 -20.17 18.18
CA VAL A 399 -14.88 -19.78 17.14
C VAL A 399 -15.24 -20.92 16.18
N TYR A 400 -14.66 -22.10 16.37
CA TYR A 400 -15.06 -23.28 15.60
C TYR A 400 -16.40 -23.82 16.11
N ASN A 401 -17.37 -23.99 15.20
CA ASN A 401 -18.65 -24.60 15.49
C ASN A 401 -18.70 -26.03 14.94
N PRO A 402 -18.68 -27.08 15.79
CA PRO A 402 -18.71 -28.46 15.34
C PRO A 402 -20.01 -28.86 14.65
N ALA A 403 -21.12 -28.13 14.87
CA ALA A 403 -22.39 -28.44 14.23
C ALA A 403 -22.42 -28.05 12.75
N THR A 404 -21.67 -26.97 12.37
CA THR A 404 -21.56 -26.53 10.98
C THR A 404 -20.23 -26.93 10.34
N SER A 405 -19.24 -27.29 11.16
CA SER A 405 -17.85 -27.52 10.77
C SER A 405 -17.17 -26.31 10.11
N PHE A 406 -17.53 -25.09 10.58
CA PHE A 406 -16.93 -23.82 10.17
C PHE A 406 -16.51 -22.96 11.36
N MET A 407 -15.60 -22.02 11.09
CA MET A 407 -15.36 -20.88 11.97
C MET A 407 -16.59 -19.97 11.88
N GLN A 408 -17.15 -19.58 13.04
CA GLN A 408 -18.44 -18.90 13.09
C GLN A 408 -18.43 -17.80 14.18
N PRO A 409 -18.98 -16.60 13.89
CA PRO A 409 -19.04 -15.51 14.85
C PRO A 409 -19.82 -15.88 16.11
N LYS A 410 -19.39 -15.36 17.28
CA LYS A 410 -20.07 -15.51 18.56
C LYS A 410 -20.49 -14.16 19.15
N ASP A 411 -21.60 -14.16 19.87
CA ASP A 411 -22.03 -13.02 20.67
C ASP A 411 -21.24 -12.89 21.99
N ASP A 412 -21.49 -11.83 22.76
CA ASP A 412 -20.86 -11.56 24.06
C ASP A 412 -21.20 -12.59 25.13
N LYS A 413 -22.21 -13.42 24.91
CA LYS A 413 -22.65 -14.53 25.78
C LYS A 413 -22.08 -15.89 25.36
N GLY A 414 -21.35 -15.95 24.25
CA GLY A 414 -20.74 -17.16 23.74
C GLY A 414 -21.62 -18.00 22.80
N ASN A 415 -22.78 -17.48 22.39
CA ASN A 415 -23.64 -18.18 21.43
C ASN A 415 -23.15 -17.91 20.01
N PHE A 416 -23.14 -18.93 19.18
CA PHE A 416 -22.89 -18.76 17.74
C PHE A 416 -24.03 -17.97 17.08
N ILE A 417 -23.67 -17.21 16.03
CA ILE A 417 -24.66 -16.48 15.23
C ILE A 417 -25.70 -17.45 14.65
N LYS A 418 -26.96 -17.03 14.64
CA LYS A 418 -28.05 -17.79 14.01
C LYS A 418 -28.09 -17.54 12.52
N ASP A 419 -28.78 -18.41 11.78
CA ASP A 419 -28.99 -18.31 10.32
C ASP A 419 -27.65 -18.14 9.56
N PHE A 420 -26.69 -19.00 9.88
CA PHE A 420 -25.35 -19.00 9.32
C PHE A 420 -25.29 -19.70 7.96
N HIS A 421 -24.82 -18.98 6.97
CA HIS A 421 -24.51 -19.49 5.62
C HIS A 421 -23.03 -19.27 5.32
N ALA A 422 -22.30 -20.37 5.04
CA ALA A 422 -20.84 -20.34 4.94
C ALA A 422 -20.31 -19.55 3.74
N GLU A 423 -21.08 -19.45 2.67
CA GLU A 423 -20.81 -18.73 1.43
C GLU A 423 -21.17 -17.24 1.50
N GLU A 424 -21.95 -16.84 2.51
CA GLU A 424 -22.47 -15.48 2.60
C GLU A 424 -21.39 -14.48 3.04
N TYR A 425 -21.37 -13.31 2.36
CA TYR A 425 -20.63 -12.15 2.83
C TYR A 425 -21.36 -11.53 4.01
N THR A 426 -20.65 -11.37 5.13
CA THR A 426 -21.22 -10.80 6.36
C THR A 426 -20.31 -9.70 6.92
N PRO A 427 -20.84 -8.75 7.70
CA PRO A 427 -20.02 -7.71 8.35
C PRO A 427 -19.06 -8.26 9.44
N HIS A 428 -19.08 -9.56 9.68
CA HIS A 428 -18.22 -10.23 10.68
C HIS A 428 -16.96 -10.85 10.06
N ILE A 429 -16.90 -10.90 8.73
CA ILE A 429 -15.81 -11.47 7.95
C ILE A 429 -15.31 -10.40 6.99
N CYS A 430 -14.01 -10.12 7.01
CA CYS A 430 -13.38 -9.10 6.19
C CYS A 430 -13.28 -9.56 4.74
N GLU A 431 -13.94 -8.86 3.81
CA GLU A 431 -13.88 -9.03 2.35
C GLU A 431 -13.98 -10.49 1.85
N SER A 432 -14.69 -11.36 2.59
CA SER A 432 -14.63 -12.78 2.36
C SER A 432 -15.84 -13.50 2.98
N ASN A 433 -15.81 -14.82 3.00
CA ASN A 433 -16.81 -15.68 3.62
C ASN A 433 -16.16 -16.74 4.54
N ALA A 434 -16.99 -17.57 5.17
CA ALA A 434 -16.51 -18.56 6.12
C ALA A 434 -15.73 -19.71 5.47
N TRP A 435 -15.89 -19.97 4.17
CA TRP A 435 -15.06 -20.94 3.46
C TRP A 435 -13.61 -20.49 3.39
N HIS A 436 -13.34 -19.22 3.08
CA HIS A 436 -11.99 -18.68 3.05
C HIS A 436 -11.37 -18.66 4.45
N TYR A 437 -12.06 -18.05 5.42
CA TYR A 437 -11.54 -17.89 6.77
C TYR A 437 -11.44 -19.19 7.58
N PHE A 438 -12.06 -20.28 7.13
CA PHE A 438 -11.83 -21.58 7.73
C PHE A 438 -10.34 -22.00 7.70
N TRP A 439 -9.61 -21.58 6.67
CA TRP A 439 -8.20 -21.92 6.45
C TRP A 439 -7.21 -20.95 7.11
N SER A 440 -7.69 -19.87 7.72
CA SER A 440 -6.85 -18.88 8.40
C SER A 440 -6.32 -19.38 9.76
N VAL A 441 -5.77 -20.61 9.75
CA VAL A 441 -5.11 -21.28 10.88
C VAL A 441 -3.80 -21.89 10.40
N GLN A 442 -3.04 -21.14 9.58
CA GLN A 442 -1.80 -21.59 8.97
C GLN A 442 -0.70 -21.93 9.99
N HIS A 443 -0.81 -21.40 11.21
CA HIS A 443 0.14 -21.63 12.31
C HIS A 443 -0.09 -22.95 13.07
N ASP A 444 -1.26 -23.58 12.95
CA ASP A 444 -1.60 -24.81 13.67
C ASP A 444 -2.48 -25.75 12.80
N VAL A 445 -1.91 -26.17 11.66
CA VAL A 445 -2.61 -27.05 10.70
C VAL A 445 -2.98 -28.41 11.33
N ASP A 446 -2.11 -28.98 12.17
CA ASP A 446 -2.40 -30.22 12.89
C ASP A 446 -3.55 -30.04 13.89
N GLY A 447 -3.58 -28.87 14.57
CA GLY A 447 -4.69 -28.48 15.44
C GLY A 447 -6.01 -28.35 14.67
N LEU A 448 -5.99 -27.73 13.50
CA LEU A 448 -7.17 -27.61 12.63
C LEU A 448 -7.64 -28.99 12.12
N ILE A 449 -6.73 -29.86 11.71
CA ILE A 449 -7.03 -31.26 11.32
C ILE A 449 -7.71 -32.01 12.48
N SER A 450 -7.16 -31.86 13.68
CA SER A 450 -7.75 -32.47 14.89
C SER A 450 -9.14 -31.90 15.17
N LEU A 451 -9.33 -30.60 15.01
CA LEU A 451 -10.58 -29.91 15.30
C LEU A 451 -11.74 -30.36 14.39
N VAL A 452 -11.46 -30.64 13.11
CA VAL A 452 -12.45 -31.14 12.15
C VAL A 452 -12.70 -32.64 12.24
N GLY A 453 -11.92 -33.36 13.03
CA GLY A 453 -12.11 -34.81 13.26
C GLY A 453 -11.21 -35.72 12.41
N GLY A 454 -10.04 -35.21 12.00
CA GLY A 454 -8.98 -36.00 11.38
C GLY A 454 -8.68 -35.66 9.93
N LYS A 455 -7.60 -36.27 9.40
CA LYS A 455 -7.07 -35.97 8.06
C LYS A 455 -8.06 -36.22 6.92
N GLU A 456 -8.85 -37.26 7.02
CA GLU A 456 -9.84 -37.62 5.99
C GLU A 456 -10.88 -36.50 5.83
N ARG A 457 -11.50 -36.06 6.93
CA ARG A 457 -12.48 -34.96 6.93
C ARG A 457 -11.88 -33.63 6.52
N PHE A 458 -10.64 -33.38 6.90
CA PHE A 458 -9.91 -32.20 6.46
C PHE A 458 -9.71 -32.18 4.94
N SER A 459 -9.26 -33.31 4.34
CA SER A 459 -9.09 -33.43 2.90
C SER A 459 -10.42 -33.32 2.15
N GLU A 460 -11.48 -33.98 2.62
CA GLU A 460 -12.82 -33.86 2.04
C GLU A 460 -13.33 -32.43 2.03
N LYS A 461 -13.08 -31.68 3.12
CA LYS A 461 -13.46 -30.25 3.21
C LYS A 461 -12.65 -29.38 2.26
N LEU A 462 -11.36 -29.68 2.09
CA LEU A 462 -10.49 -28.96 1.14
C LEU A 462 -10.94 -29.25 -0.30
N ASP A 463 -11.20 -30.50 -0.66
CA ASP A 463 -11.74 -30.85 -1.97
C ASP A 463 -13.09 -30.17 -2.23
N SER A 464 -13.94 -30.09 -1.19
CA SER A 464 -15.22 -29.40 -1.27
C SER A 464 -15.05 -27.92 -1.59
N MET A 465 -14.06 -27.23 -1.04
CA MET A 465 -13.77 -25.81 -1.34
C MET A 465 -13.49 -25.59 -2.83
N PHE A 466 -12.75 -26.49 -3.47
CA PHE A 466 -12.41 -26.40 -4.90
C PHE A 466 -13.53 -26.82 -5.85
N THR A 467 -14.52 -27.57 -5.36
CA THR A 467 -15.61 -28.11 -6.18
C THR A 467 -16.97 -27.50 -5.88
N TYR A 468 -17.09 -26.73 -4.80
CA TYR A 468 -18.33 -26.06 -4.41
C TYR A 468 -18.67 -24.93 -5.39
N HIS A 469 -19.90 -24.92 -5.86
CA HIS A 469 -20.46 -23.84 -6.66
C HIS A 469 -21.53 -23.13 -5.82
N PRO A 470 -21.30 -21.86 -5.44
CA PRO A 470 -22.31 -21.06 -4.75
C PRO A 470 -23.60 -21.03 -5.60
N THR A 471 -24.74 -21.11 -4.95
CA THR A 471 -26.02 -20.89 -5.63
C THR A 471 -26.15 -19.40 -5.95
N ASP A 472 -26.76 -19.06 -7.10
CA ASP A 472 -26.94 -17.68 -7.60
C ASP A 472 -27.71 -16.74 -6.66
N GLU A 473 -28.13 -17.21 -5.49
CA GLU A 473 -28.93 -16.46 -4.50
C GLU A 473 -28.09 -15.48 -3.66
N HIS A 474 -26.75 -15.62 -3.66
CA HIS A 474 -25.84 -14.73 -2.90
C HIS A 474 -24.89 -14.01 -3.85
N GLU A 475 -25.28 -12.81 -4.30
CA GLU A 475 -24.38 -11.92 -5.03
C GLU A 475 -23.20 -11.53 -4.12
N LEU A 476 -22.00 -11.96 -4.50
CA LEU A 476 -20.79 -11.52 -3.83
C LEU A 476 -20.50 -10.04 -4.17
N PRO A 477 -20.05 -9.23 -3.21
CA PRO A 477 -19.61 -7.87 -3.50
C PRO A 477 -18.53 -7.87 -4.59
N ILE A 478 -18.44 -6.78 -5.36
CA ILE A 478 -17.52 -6.64 -6.50
C ILE A 478 -16.03 -6.88 -6.15
N PHE A 479 -15.66 -6.73 -4.90
CA PHE A 479 -14.31 -6.97 -4.37
C PHE A 479 -14.12 -8.42 -3.87
N SER A 480 -15.14 -9.25 -3.87
CA SER A 480 -15.03 -10.66 -3.49
C SER A 480 -14.69 -11.51 -4.71
N THR A 481 -13.69 -12.36 -4.58
CA THR A 481 -13.12 -13.15 -5.68
C THR A 481 -13.74 -14.54 -5.86
N GLY A 482 -14.88 -14.82 -5.20
CA GLY A 482 -15.55 -16.13 -5.25
C GLY A 482 -14.97 -17.11 -4.23
N MET A 483 -15.11 -18.44 -4.50
CA MET A 483 -14.72 -19.48 -3.54
C MET A 483 -13.22 -19.72 -3.45
N ILE A 484 -12.46 -19.38 -4.49
CA ILE A 484 -11.00 -19.43 -4.49
C ILE A 484 -10.55 -17.96 -4.50
N GLY A 485 -10.59 -17.37 -3.35
CA GLY A 485 -10.24 -15.97 -3.15
C GLY A 485 -8.88 -15.79 -2.47
N GLN A 486 -8.71 -14.65 -1.85
CA GLN A 486 -7.48 -14.21 -1.18
C GLN A 486 -6.80 -15.24 -0.28
#